data_92badaa275274883ff7e05704dee6cc9
#
_entry.id   92badaa275274883ff7e05704dee6cc9
#
_cell.length_a   1.000
_cell.length_b   1.000
_cell.length_c   1.000
_cell.angle_alpha   90.00
_cell.angle_beta   90.00
_cell.angle_gamma   90.00
#
_symmetry.space_group_name_H-M   'P 1'
#
loop_
_entity.id
_entity.type
_entity.pdbx_description
1 polymer ?
#
loop_
_entity_poly.entity_id
_entity_poly.type
_entity_poly.pdbx_seq_one_letter_code
_entity_poly.pdbx_strand_id
1 'polypeptide(L)'
;MRDPRMSAIAKGLKRRGRLMAQAVSPPRRTLDGIPTQRPVGPEQPFDGYVAPLAPRLVQSPVFVLSSVRSGSTLLRVLLNSHSCIRAPHEMHLRTVHVRMSREFTADAMKELALDKDELEHVLWDRVLHLELSRSGKDVIVDKTPPNTLMWPRLHRCWPEARFVLLLRHPGAVIQSLTSRRAEPDHDQIRGEVLGYAEKLEEARQQLPGAHVITYEDLTAEPEQVTRGLCEYLGVPWESGMLDYGTQDHGTFRPKLGDWSEEIRSGRIQAARQADPGAELPPRLAEIAKAWGYPV
;
A
#
# COMPACT_ATOMS: atom_id res chain seq x y z
N MET A 1 -17.56 -20.26 71.48
CA MET A 1 -16.11 -20.42 71.16
C MET A 1 -15.98 -20.24 69.66
N ARG A 2 -15.37 -19.16 69.19
CA ARG A 2 -15.16 -18.88 67.76
C ARG A 2 -13.74 -19.38 67.38
N ASP A 3 -13.65 -20.25 66.43
CA ASP A 3 -12.43 -20.86 65.95
C ASP A 3 -11.41 -19.83 65.38
N PRO A 4 -10.22 -19.71 65.93
CA PRO A 4 -9.23 -18.72 65.52
C PRO A 4 -8.67 -18.98 64.10
N ARG A 5 -8.93 -20.12 63.48
CA ARG A 5 -8.42 -20.49 62.12
C ARG A 5 -9.18 -19.76 60.99
N MET A 6 -10.41 -19.31 61.24
CA MET A 6 -11.19 -18.56 60.22
C MET A 6 -10.71 -17.10 60.05
N SER A 7 -10.09 -16.53 61.08
CA SER A 7 -9.56 -15.16 61.04
C SER A 7 -8.31 -14.98 60.18
N ALA A 8 -7.48 -16.03 60.06
CA ALA A 8 -6.26 -15.99 59.31
C ALA A 8 -6.49 -16.08 57.79
N ILE A 9 -7.52 -16.83 57.37
CA ILE A 9 -7.88 -17.01 55.96
C ILE A 9 -8.46 -15.69 55.38
N ALA A 10 -9.31 -15.00 56.16
CA ALA A 10 -9.89 -13.75 55.71
C ALA A 10 -8.87 -12.59 55.58
N LYS A 11 -7.80 -12.58 56.40
CA LYS A 11 -6.71 -11.60 56.27
C LYS A 11 -5.78 -11.91 55.09
N GLY A 12 -5.58 -13.17 54.74
CA GLY A 12 -4.77 -13.59 53.60
C GLY A 12 -5.43 -13.24 52.24
N LEU A 13 -6.75 -13.41 52.15
CA LEU A 13 -7.49 -13.04 50.92
C LEU A 13 -7.54 -11.52 50.68
N LYS A 14 -7.70 -10.70 51.73
CA LYS A 14 -7.66 -9.23 51.57
C LYS A 14 -6.30 -8.69 51.17
N ARG A 15 -5.21 -9.35 51.54
CA ARG A 15 -3.85 -8.95 51.17
C ARG A 15 -3.50 -9.36 49.75
N ARG A 16 -4.01 -10.49 49.24
CA ARG A 16 -3.87 -10.90 47.83
C ARG A 16 -4.72 -10.05 46.90
N GLY A 17 -5.93 -9.65 47.26
CA GLY A 17 -6.78 -8.78 46.50
C GLY A 17 -6.21 -7.36 46.33
N ARG A 18 -5.47 -6.83 47.32
CA ARG A 18 -4.80 -5.53 47.24
C ARG A 18 -3.53 -5.52 46.36
N LEU A 19 -2.85 -6.64 46.25
CA LEU A 19 -1.67 -6.79 45.39
C LEU A 19 -2.02 -7.00 43.92
N MET A 20 -3.21 -7.54 43.62
CA MET A 20 -3.71 -7.69 42.22
C MET A 20 -4.30 -6.39 41.68
N ALA A 21 -4.74 -5.45 42.52
CA ALA A 21 -5.32 -4.18 42.06
C ALA A 21 -4.27 -3.09 41.73
N GLN A 22 -2.99 -3.34 41.99
CA GLN A 22 -1.91 -2.40 41.65
C GLN A 22 -1.10 -2.79 40.41
N ALA A 23 -1.44 -3.88 39.71
CA ALA A 23 -0.59 -4.45 38.66
C ALA A 23 -1.14 -4.27 37.24
N VAL A 24 -2.20 -3.53 36.99
CA VAL A 24 -2.67 -3.34 35.60
C VAL A 24 -3.25 -1.93 35.42
N SER A 25 -2.38 -0.97 35.26
CA SER A 25 -2.64 0.22 34.45
C SER A 25 -1.34 0.56 33.74
N PRO A 26 -1.18 0.18 32.46
CA PRO A 26 -0.07 0.69 31.69
C PRO A 26 -0.22 2.22 31.58
N PRO A 27 0.87 2.99 31.69
CA PRO A 27 0.79 4.43 31.51
C PRO A 27 0.22 4.69 30.12
N ARG A 28 -0.84 5.49 30.07
CA ARG A 28 -1.32 6.08 28.82
C ARG A 28 -0.16 6.88 28.23
N ARG A 29 0.58 6.30 27.31
CA ARG A 29 1.44 7.05 26.40
C ARG A 29 0.51 7.87 25.52
N THR A 30 0.43 9.15 25.79
CA THR A 30 -0.06 10.15 24.85
C THR A 30 0.76 10.00 23.57
N LEU A 31 0.07 9.90 22.45
CA LEU A 31 0.69 9.79 21.11
C LEU A 31 1.28 11.12 20.62
N ASP A 32 1.55 12.05 21.54
CA ASP A 32 2.18 13.33 21.27
C ASP A 32 3.70 13.14 21.26
N GLY A 33 4.24 12.77 20.10
CA GLY A 33 5.68 12.60 19.94
C GLY A 33 6.11 11.61 18.87
N ILE A 34 5.25 11.28 17.90
CA ILE A 34 5.74 10.71 16.66
C ILE A 34 6.44 11.85 15.92
N PRO A 35 7.76 11.81 15.74
CA PRO A 35 8.44 12.85 14.97
C PRO A 35 7.80 12.86 13.59
N THR A 36 7.31 14.00 13.16
CA THR A 36 7.01 14.29 11.75
C THR A 36 8.16 13.73 10.93
N GLN A 37 7.84 12.90 9.97
CA GLN A 37 8.78 12.16 9.12
C GLN A 37 9.92 13.09 8.71
N ARG A 38 11.16 12.74 9.10
CA ARG A 38 12.33 13.33 8.43
C ARG A 38 12.17 13.02 6.95
N PRO A 39 12.34 14.00 6.06
CA PRO A 39 12.41 13.72 4.64
C PRO A 39 13.45 12.60 4.44
N VAL A 40 13.03 11.51 3.83
CA VAL A 40 13.95 10.49 3.34
C VAL A 40 14.88 11.23 2.38
N GLY A 41 16.15 11.30 2.68
CA GLY A 41 17.14 11.87 1.78
C GLY A 41 17.03 11.18 0.42
N PRO A 42 17.55 11.79 -0.66
CA PRO A 42 17.45 11.23 -1.99
C PRO A 42 17.97 9.79 -1.95
N GLU A 43 17.09 8.83 -2.26
CA GLU A 43 17.51 7.46 -2.50
C GLU A 43 18.54 7.49 -3.62
N GLN A 44 19.66 6.81 -3.43
CA GLN A 44 20.72 6.76 -4.44
C GLN A 44 20.17 6.21 -5.76
N PRO A 45 20.68 6.67 -6.92
CA PRO A 45 20.27 6.16 -8.21
C PRO A 45 20.40 4.64 -8.25
N PHE A 46 19.49 4.00 -8.94
CA PHE A 46 19.46 2.55 -9.16
C PHE A 46 20.72 2.12 -9.92
N ASP A 47 21.77 1.77 -9.19
CA ASP A 47 23.00 1.21 -9.70
C ASP A 47 23.11 -0.26 -9.26
N GLY A 48 22.79 -1.15 -10.20
CA GLY A 48 23.17 -2.55 -10.14
C GLY A 48 22.17 -3.45 -9.39
N TYR A 49 21.70 -4.46 -10.11
CA TYR A 49 21.00 -5.62 -9.57
C TYR A 49 21.91 -6.34 -8.56
N VAL A 50 21.52 -6.33 -7.31
CA VAL A 50 22.08 -7.23 -6.28
C VAL A 50 21.05 -8.33 -6.05
N ALA A 51 21.40 -9.56 -6.41
CA ALA A 51 20.54 -10.70 -6.16
C ALA A 51 20.21 -10.78 -4.65
N PRO A 52 18.96 -11.09 -4.26
CA PRO A 52 18.62 -11.27 -2.86
C PRO A 52 19.48 -12.40 -2.26
N LEU A 53 19.87 -12.27 -1.01
CA LEU A 53 20.72 -13.25 -0.30
C LEU A 53 20.07 -14.64 -0.23
N ALA A 54 18.75 -14.71 -0.31
CA ALA A 54 17.99 -15.95 -0.39
C ALA A 54 16.80 -15.79 -1.35
N PRO A 55 16.34 -16.88 -2.01
CA PRO A 55 15.12 -16.84 -2.82
C PRO A 55 13.93 -16.31 -2.03
N ARG A 56 13.16 -15.42 -2.62
CA ARG A 56 11.91 -14.93 -2.02
C ARG A 56 10.85 -16.05 -2.02
N LEU A 57 10.00 -16.08 -1.01
CA LEU A 57 8.88 -17.01 -0.92
C LEU A 57 7.80 -16.68 -1.96
N VAL A 58 7.63 -15.39 -2.26
CA VAL A 58 6.83 -14.91 -3.38
C VAL A 58 7.77 -14.36 -4.43
N GLN A 59 8.03 -15.11 -5.50
CA GLN A 59 9.03 -14.72 -6.50
C GLN A 59 8.58 -13.53 -7.35
N SER A 60 7.32 -13.53 -7.78
CA SER A 60 6.78 -12.54 -8.71
C SER A 60 5.50 -11.88 -8.16
N PRO A 61 5.58 -11.10 -7.06
CA PRO A 61 4.43 -10.32 -6.60
C PRO A 61 4.09 -9.24 -7.62
N VAL A 62 2.85 -8.75 -7.57
CA VAL A 62 2.38 -7.67 -8.42
C VAL A 62 2.24 -6.40 -7.59
N PHE A 63 2.81 -5.29 -8.04
CA PHE A 63 2.65 -3.99 -7.41
C PHE A 63 1.89 -3.04 -8.32
N VAL A 64 0.77 -2.48 -7.82
CA VAL A 64 0.06 -1.39 -8.49
C VAL A 64 0.67 -0.08 -8.01
N LEU A 65 1.40 0.59 -8.90
CA LEU A 65 1.94 1.92 -8.69
C LEU A 65 0.93 2.95 -9.18
N SER A 66 0.59 3.89 -8.32
CA SER A 66 -0.42 4.89 -8.65
C SER A 66 -0.28 6.12 -7.74
N SER A 67 -0.79 7.25 -8.17
CA SER A 67 -1.05 8.35 -7.24
C SER A 67 -2.21 8.02 -6.31
N VAL A 68 -2.29 8.68 -5.17
CA VAL A 68 -3.53 8.73 -4.40
C VAL A 68 -4.66 9.28 -5.28
N ARG A 69 -5.89 8.85 -5.07
CA ARG A 69 -7.09 9.31 -5.82
C ARG A 69 -7.08 9.02 -7.33
N SER A 70 -6.27 8.10 -7.81
CA SER A 70 -6.23 7.69 -9.22
C SER A 70 -7.13 6.48 -9.57
N GLY A 71 -8.07 6.10 -8.68
CA GLY A 71 -8.97 4.97 -8.92
C GLY A 71 -8.36 3.60 -8.58
N SER A 72 -7.23 3.58 -7.90
CA SER A 72 -6.51 2.35 -7.55
C SER A 72 -7.33 1.38 -6.68
N THR A 73 -8.31 1.87 -5.91
CA THR A 73 -9.23 1.00 -5.16
C THR A 73 -10.20 0.28 -6.08
N LEU A 74 -10.70 0.93 -7.14
CA LEU A 74 -11.50 0.26 -8.17
C LEU A 74 -10.70 -0.86 -8.82
N LEU A 75 -9.49 -0.56 -9.29
CA LEU A 75 -8.60 -1.57 -9.88
C LEU A 75 -8.37 -2.76 -8.91
N ARG A 76 -8.13 -2.48 -7.63
CA ARG A 76 -7.95 -3.51 -6.61
C ARG A 76 -9.17 -4.42 -6.47
N VAL A 77 -10.38 -3.87 -6.38
CA VAL A 77 -11.57 -4.71 -6.20
C VAL A 77 -11.86 -5.54 -7.44
N LEU A 78 -11.63 -5.01 -8.65
CA LEU A 78 -11.74 -5.77 -9.89
C LEU A 78 -10.74 -6.94 -9.90
N LEU A 79 -9.47 -6.71 -9.58
CA LEU A 79 -8.45 -7.76 -9.49
C LEU A 79 -8.79 -8.79 -8.40
N ASN A 80 -9.24 -8.35 -7.22
CA ASN A 80 -9.57 -9.26 -6.11
C ASN A 80 -10.81 -10.14 -6.38
N SER A 81 -11.67 -9.71 -7.33
CA SER A 81 -12.83 -10.49 -7.77
C SER A 81 -12.46 -11.71 -8.62
N HIS A 82 -11.22 -11.77 -9.15
CA HIS A 82 -10.72 -12.90 -9.90
C HIS A 82 -10.44 -14.11 -8.99
N SER A 83 -10.72 -15.33 -9.45
CA SER A 83 -10.56 -16.56 -8.66
C SER A 83 -9.11 -16.83 -8.25
N CYS A 84 -8.12 -16.50 -9.11
CA CYS A 84 -6.70 -16.75 -8.87
C CYS A 84 -5.94 -15.54 -8.30
N ILE A 85 -6.53 -14.34 -8.22
CA ILE A 85 -5.83 -13.12 -7.83
C ILE A 85 -6.26 -12.69 -6.42
N ARG A 86 -5.31 -12.58 -5.51
CA ARG A 86 -5.48 -11.96 -4.20
C ARG A 86 -4.98 -10.53 -4.23
N ALA A 87 -5.87 -9.56 -4.08
CA ALA A 87 -5.57 -8.15 -3.92
C ALA A 87 -6.18 -7.65 -2.60
N PRO A 88 -5.49 -7.79 -1.46
CA PRO A 88 -5.98 -7.39 -0.15
C PRO A 88 -6.11 -5.86 -0.04
N HIS A 89 -6.53 -5.37 1.15
CA HIS A 89 -6.43 -3.95 1.45
C HIS A 89 -4.97 -3.46 1.38
N GLU A 90 -4.76 -2.15 1.44
CA GLU A 90 -3.42 -1.55 1.41
C GLU A 90 -2.55 -2.11 2.54
N MET A 91 -1.41 -2.71 2.19
CA MET A 91 -0.54 -3.39 3.16
C MET A 91 0.49 -2.44 3.79
N HIS A 92 0.69 -1.27 3.21
CA HIS A 92 1.59 -0.23 3.75
C HIS A 92 3.00 -0.72 4.09
N LEU A 93 3.58 -1.60 3.26
CA LEU A 93 4.90 -2.21 3.48
C LEU A 93 5.98 -1.14 3.76
N ARG A 94 5.88 0.02 3.12
CA ARG A 94 6.81 1.15 3.32
C ARG A 94 6.96 1.56 4.79
N THR A 95 5.95 1.33 5.62
CA THR A 95 5.96 1.71 7.04
C THR A 95 6.19 0.54 7.98
N VAL A 96 6.45 -0.65 7.43
CA VAL A 96 6.81 -1.85 8.20
C VAL A 96 8.33 -1.90 8.29
N HIS A 97 8.86 -1.58 9.47
CA HIS A 97 10.28 -1.43 9.70
C HIS A 97 10.83 -2.44 10.72
N VAL A 98 12.07 -2.85 10.50
CA VAL A 98 12.87 -3.58 11.48
C VAL A 98 13.68 -2.60 12.32
N ARG A 99 13.68 -2.80 13.65
CA ARG A 99 14.49 -2.03 14.59
C ARG A 99 15.38 -2.96 15.41
N MET A 100 16.68 -2.82 15.25
CA MET A 100 17.67 -3.43 16.12
C MET A 100 17.90 -2.52 17.34
N SER A 101 17.49 -2.96 18.52
CA SER A 101 17.47 -2.12 19.73
C SER A 101 18.79 -2.12 20.51
N ARG A 102 19.74 -2.95 20.10
CA ARG A 102 21.07 -3.10 20.74
C ARG A 102 22.14 -3.14 19.66
N GLU A 103 23.29 -2.52 19.95
CA GLU A 103 24.44 -2.46 19.06
C GLU A 103 24.94 -3.87 18.68
N PHE A 104 25.14 -4.73 19.67
CA PHE A 104 25.57 -6.11 19.42
C PHE A 104 24.60 -6.92 18.55
N THR A 105 23.29 -6.54 18.50
CA THR A 105 22.34 -7.17 17.57
C THR A 105 22.60 -6.71 16.14
N ALA A 106 22.93 -5.44 15.95
CA ALA A 106 23.32 -4.92 14.64
C ALA A 106 24.63 -5.57 14.16
N ASP A 107 25.61 -5.71 15.04
CA ASP A 107 26.88 -6.38 14.74
C ASP A 107 26.66 -7.84 14.37
N ALA A 108 25.85 -8.58 15.14
CA ALA A 108 25.54 -9.97 14.83
C ALA A 108 24.84 -10.12 13.46
N MET A 109 23.91 -9.22 13.10
CA MET A 109 23.27 -9.26 11.78
C MET A 109 24.26 -8.93 10.66
N LYS A 110 25.18 -7.98 10.90
CA LYS A 110 26.23 -7.63 9.95
C LYS A 110 27.18 -8.81 9.66
N GLU A 111 27.56 -9.58 10.70
CA GLU A 111 28.35 -10.81 10.52
C GLU A 111 27.62 -11.88 9.67
N LEU A 112 26.28 -11.85 9.67
CA LEU A 112 25.44 -12.70 8.81
C LEU A 112 25.19 -12.09 7.42
N ALA A 113 25.82 -10.97 7.07
CA ALA A 113 25.58 -10.18 5.86
C ALA A 113 24.12 -9.72 5.72
N LEU A 114 23.41 -9.54 6.86
CA LEU A 114 22.03 -9.07 6.91
C LEU A 114 22.00 -7.63 7.40
N ASP A 115 21.83 -6.69 6.50
CA ASP A 115 21.57 -5.31 6.87
C ASP A 115 20.07 -5.09 7.24
N LYS A 116 19.74 -3.88 7.61
CA LYS A 116 18.36 -3.52 7.96
C LYS A 116 17.41 -3.68 6.78
N ASP A 117 17.86 -3.32 5.58
CA ASP A 117 17.02 -3.37 4.38
C ASP A 117 16.70 -4.82 4.02
N GLU A 118 17.70 -5.72 4.07
CA GLU A 118 17.47 -7.14 3.79
C GLU A 118 16.55 -7.80 4.85
N LEU A 119 16.69 -7.43 6.12
CA LEU A 119 15.77 -7.88 7.17
C LEU A 119 14.32 -7.41 6.93
N GLU A 120 14.14 -6.16 6.48
CA GLU A 120 12.83 -5.64 6.11
C GLU A 120 12.28 -6.35 4.87
N HIS A 121 13.11 -6.64 3.87
CA HIS A 121 12.73 -7.39 2.68
C HIS A 121 12.26 -8.82 3.01
N VAL A 122 12.98 -9.53 3.89
CA VAL A 122 12.57 -10.84 4.40
C VAL A 122 11.22 -10.77 5.09
N LEU A 123 11.00 -9.75 5.93
CA LEU A 123 9.74 -9.54 6.62
C LEU A 123 8.59 -9.25 5.65
N TRP A 124 8.79 -8.36 4.67
CA TRP A 124 7.79 -8.02 3.66
C TRP A 124 7.41 -9.23 2.81
N ASP A 125 8.42 -9.99 2.37
CA ASP A 125 8.20 -11.22 1.62
C ASP A 125 7.37 -12.23 2.41
N ARG A 126 7.67 -12.38 3.70
CA ARG A 126 6.88 -13.27 4.58
C ARG A 126 5.45 -12.81 4.75
N VAL A 127 5.20 -11.50 4.83
CA VAL A 127 3.84 -10.93 4.92
C VAL A 127 3.05 -11.25 3.64
N LEU A 128 3.64 -11.00 2.46
CA LEU A 128 3.00 -11.33 1.18
C LEU A 128 2.71 -12.83 1.05
N HIS A 129 3.69 -13.67 1.41
CA HIS A 129 3.53 -15.12 1.37
C HIS A 129 2.42 -15.63 2.29
N LEU A 130 2.34 -15.11 3.53
CA LEU A 130 1.28 -15.50 4.46
C LEU A 130 -0.11 -15.12 3.94
N GLU A 131 -0.25 -13.93 3.36
CA GLU A 131 -1.52 -13.47 2.81
C GLU A 131 -1.91 -14.30 1.59
N LEU A 132 -0.98 -14.55 0.68
CA LEU A 132 -1.21 -15.40 -0.49
C LEU A 132 -1.60 -16.81 -0.08
N SER A 133 -0.84 -17.44 0.82
CA SER A 133 -1.09 -18.82 1.30
C SER A 133 -2.46 -18.96 1.98
N ARG A 134 -2.88 -17.95 2.76
CA ARG A 134 -4.20 -17.95 3.42
C ARG A 134 -5.35 -17.80 2.43
N SER A 135 -5.13 -17.10 1.34
CA SER A 135 -6.16 -16.88 0.34
C SER A 135 -6.44 -18.10 -0.53
N GLY A 136 -5.49 -19.03 -0.63
CA GLY A 136 -5.55 -20.16 -1.56
C GLY A 136 -5.50 -19.76 -3.03
N LYS A 137 -5.09 -18.51 -3.33
CA LYS A 137 -4.95 -17.98 -4.70
C LYS A 137 -3.50 -18.02 -5.15
N ASP A 138 -3.24 -17.74 -6.43
CA ASP A 138 -1.93 -17.95 -7.06
C ASP A 138 -1.12 -16.64 -7.22
N VAL A 139 -1.82 -15.51 -7.37
CA VAL A 139 -1.20 -14.20 -7.63
C VAL A 139 -1.53 -13.25 -6.49
N ILE A 140 -0.49 -12.63 -5.87
CA ILE A 140 -0.65 -11.58 -4.86
C ILE A 140 -0.41 -10.22 -5.49
N VAL A 141 -1.33 -9.28 -5.23
CA VAL A 141 -1.25 -7.89 -5.70
C VAL A 141 -1.24 -6.96 -4.50
N ASP A 142 -0.19 -6.17 -4.32
CA ASP A 142 -0.19 -5.04 -3.38
C ASP A 142 -0.52 -3.73 -4.10
N LYS A 143 -1.68 -3.18 -3.76
CA LYS A 143 -2.12 -1.86 -4.18
C LYS A 143 -2.07 -0.91 -2.98
N THR A 144 -0.94 -0.28 -2.78
CA THR A 144 -0.71 0.76 -1.79
C THR A 144 -0.09 1.96 -2.48
N PRO A 145 -0.80 3.08 -2.69
CA PRO A 145 -0.27 4.22 -3.46
C PRO A 145 1.12 4.70 -3.02
N PRO A 146 1.46 4.78 -1.71
CA PRO A 146 2.82 5.10 -1.27
C PRO A 146 3.93 4.17 -1.75
N ASN A 147 3.62 2.98 -2.25
CA ASN A 147 4.61 2.09 -2.88
C ASN A 147 5.26 2.73 -4.12
N THR A 148 4.52 3.59 -4.81
CA THR A 148 5.04 4.39 -5.92
C THR A 148 6.29 5.19 -5.53
N LEU A 149 6.36 5.68 -4.30
CA LEU A 149 7.48 6.50 -3.83
C LEU A 149 8.74 5.67 -3.50
N MET A 150 8.61 4.33 -3.48
CA MET A 150 9.71 3.42 -3.17
C MET A 150 9.83 2.27 -4.19
N TRP A 151 9.31 2.43 -5.39
CA TRP A 151 9.31 1.38 -6.40
C TRP A 151 10.72 0.78 -6.69
N PRO A 152 11.83 1.55 -6.66
CA PRO A 152 13.15 0.97 -6.86
C PRO A 152 13.51 -0.05 -5.77
N ARG A 153 13.11 0.22 -4.52
CA ARG A 153 13.33 -0.70 -3.42
C ARG A 153 12.47 -1.97 -3.54
N LEU A 154 11.23 -1.84 -4.02
CA LEU A 154 10.39 -3.01 -4.31
C LEU A 154 11.00 -3.89 -5.41
N HIS A 155 11.51 -3.27 -6.47
CA HIS A 155 12.17 -3.99 -7.54
C HIS A 155 13.47 -4.67 -7.08
N ARG A 156 14.26 -4.04 -6.20
CA ARG A 156 15.42 -4.70 -5.56
C ARG A 156 15.01 -5.89 -4.69
N CYS A 157 13.93 -5.74 -3.92
CA CYS A 157 13.43 -6.81 -3.08
C CYS A 157 12.93 -8.01 -3.89
N TRP A 158 12.23 -7.73 -4.98
CA TRP A 158 11.67 -8.72 -5.90
C TRP A 158 12.01 -8.38 -7.34
N PRO A 159 13.15 -8.85 -7.84
CA PRO A 159 13.59 -8.55 -9.22
C PRO A 159 12.62 -9.03 -10.30
N GLU A 160 11.86 -10.08 -10.02
CA GLU A 160 10.83 -10.64 -10.90
C GLU A 160 9.43 -10.11 -10.64
N ALA A 161 9.30 -9.07 -9.79
CA ALA A 161 8.02 -8.43 -9.55
C ALA A 161 7.43 -7.87 -10.85
N ARG A 162 6.12 -7.97 -10.96
CA ARG A 162 5.35 -7.36 -12.05
C ARG A 162 4.77 -6.03 -11.58
N PHE A 163 4.86 -5.01 -12.41
CA PHE A 163 4.40 -3.68 -12.08
C PHE A 163 3.26 -3.25 -12.99
N VAL A 164 2.16 -2.81 -12.39
CA VAL A 164 1.03 -2.18 -13.08
C VAL A 164 1.04 -0.69 -12.72
N LEU A 165 1.20 0.16 -13.71
CA LEU A 165 1.16 1.61 -13.54
C LEU A 165 -0.26 2.11 -13.87
N LEU A 166 -0.97 2.59 -12.86
CA LEU A 166 -2.28 3.21 -13.04
C LEU A 166 -2.12 4.72 -13.05
N LEU A 167 -2.23 5.29 -14.24
CA LEU A 167 -2.16 6.73 -14.48
C LEU A 167 -3.57 7.35 -14.39
N ARG A 168 -3.62 8.62 -14.05
CA ARG A 168 -4.81 9.45 -14.11
C ARG A 168 -4.40 10.88 -14.41
N HIS A 169 -5.24 11.63 -15.11
CA HIS A 169 -5.00 13.04 -15.38
C HIS A 169 -4.66 13.80 -14.08
N PRO A 170 -3.45 14.45 -13.97
CA PRO A 170 -3.02 15.07 -12.71
C PRO A 170 -3.98 16.14 -12.20
N GLY A 171 -4.61 16.93 -13.11
CA GLY A 171 -5.64 17.90 -12.75
C GLY A 171 -6.86 17.28 -12.08
N ALA A 172 -7.31 16.10 -12.55
CA ALA A 172 -8.42 15.37 -11.93
C ALA A 172 -8.03 14.83 -10.54
N VAL A 173 -6.76 14.45 -10.33
CA VAL A 173 -6.26 14.05 -9.02
C VAL A 173 -6.24 15.25 -8.06
N ILE A 174 -5.70 16.41 -8.49
CA ILE A 174 -5.71 17.66 -7.71
C ILE A 174 -7.13 18.02 -7.30
N GLN A 175 -8.06 18.06 -8.25
CA GLN A 175 -9.47 18.36 -8.00
C GLN A 175 -10.10 17.41 -6.98
N SER A 176 -9.83 16.10 -7.11
CA SER A 176 -10.31 15.07 -6.17
C SER A 176 -9.75 15.23 -4.77
N LEU A 177 -8.49 15.65 -4.61
CA LEU A 177 -7.88 15.92 -3.31
C LEU A 177 -8.44 17.19 -2.67
N THR A 178 -8.57 18.26 -3.47
CA THR A 178 -9.13 19.54 -3.03
C THR A 178 -10.56 19.37 -2.51
N SER A 179 -11.42 18.66 -3.24
CA SER A 179 -12.83 18.48 -2.86
C SER A 179 -13.05 17.65 -1.61
N ARG A 180 -12.05 16.89 -1.14
CA ARG A 180 -12.16 16.00 0.02
C ARG A 180 -11.51 16.52 1.30
N ARG A 181 -10.76 17.61 1.21
CA ARG A 181 -10.14 18.28 2.37
C ARG A 181 -11.01 19.43 2.82
N ALA A 182 -11.28 19.53 4.12
CA ALA A 182 -12.08 20.63 4.68
C ALA A 182 -11.38 21.98 4.49
N GLU A 183 -10.06 21.99 4.63
CA GLU A 183 -9.19 23.16 4.43
C GLU A 183 -8.06 22.73 3.46
N PRO A 184 -8.27 22.85 2.15
CA PRO A 184 -7.27 22.41 1.18
C PRO A 184 -6.13 23.42 1.06
N ASP A 185 -4.92 22.97 1.38
CA ASP A 185 -3.68 23.66 0.99
C ASP A 185 -3.36 23.29 -0.46
N HIS A 186 -3.59 24.21 -1.38
CA HIS A 186 -3.42 23.97 -2.82
C HIS A 186 -1.97 23.69 -3.20
N ASP A 187 -1.00 24.36 -2.58
CA ASP A 187 0.41 24.17 -2.89
C ASP A 187 0.92 22.83 -2.36
N GLN A 188 0.47 22.43 -1.17
CA GLN A 188 0.75 21.11 -0.63
C GLN A 188 0.15 20.01 -1.53
N ILE A 189 -1.11 20.19 -1.99
CA ILE A 189 -1.77 19.22 -2.89
C ILE A 189 -1.01 19.10 -4.21
N ARG A 190 -0.62 20.23 -4.83
CA ARG A 190 0.15 20.24 -6.07
C ARG A 190 1.49 19.56 -5.91
N GLY A 191 2.20 19.83 -4.81
CA GLY A 191 3.47 19.20 -4.46
C GLY A 191 3.32 17.69 -4.25
N GLU A 192 2.28 17.24 -3.56
CA GLU A 192 1.97 15.83 -3.37
C GLU A 192 1.73 15.12 -4.72
N VAL A 193 0.88 15.69 -5.57
CA VAL A 193 0.56 15.11 -6.88
C VAL A 193 1.80 15.11 -7.79
N LEU A 194 2.61 16.17 -7.76
CA LEU A 194 3.87 16.23 -8.51
C LEU A 194 4.83 15.12 -8.09
N GLY A 195 5.03 14.93 -6.79
CA GLY A 195 5.92 13.87 -6.29
C GLY A 195 5.49 12.47 -6.73
N TYR A 196 4.19 12.17 -6.72
CA TYR A 196 3.68 10.91 -7.27
C TYR A 196 3.85 10.83 -8.80
N ALA A 197 3.56 11.91 -9.52
CA ALA A 197 3.64 11.93 -10.97
C ALA A 197 5.09 11.74 -11.47
N GLU A 198 6.06 12.36 -10.82
CA GLU A 198 7.47 12.19 -11.13
C GLU A 198 7.94 10.75 -10.90
N LYS A 199 7.55 10.14 -9.78
CA LYS A 199 7.90 8.75 -9.48
C LYS A 199 7.20 7.74 -10.39
N LEU A 200 5.97 8.02 -10.83
CA LEU A 200 5.28 7.20 -11.84
C LEU A 200 5.93 7.33 -13.21
N GLU A 201 6.33 8.54 -13.61
CA GLU A 201 7.03 8.75 -14.87
C GLU A 201 8.42 8.10 -14.87
N GLU A 202 9.15 8.20 -13.76
CA GLU A 202 10.42 7.49 -13.56
C GLU A 202 10.22 5.97 -13.70
N ALA A 203 9.21 5.40 -13.01
CA ALA A 203 8.88 3.98 -13.10
C ALA A 203 8.49 3.57 -14.54
N ARG A 204 7.70 4.40 -15.23
CA ARG A 204 7.29 4.16 -16.63
C ARG A 204 8.48 4.10 -17.58
N GLN A 205 9.50 4.92 -17.34
CA GLN A 205 10.71 4.94 -18.16
C GLN A 205 11.71 3.84 -17.81
N GLN A 206 11.79 3.43 -16.55
CA GLN A 206 12.86 2.54 -16.07
C GLN A 206 12.41 1.09 -15.82
N LEU A 207 11.11 0.81 -15.76
CA LEU A 207 10.59 -0.56 -15.59
C LEU A 207 10.18 -1.15 -16.95
N PRO A 208 11.11 -1.81 -17.68
CA PRO A 208 10.76 -2.44 -18.93
C PRO A 208 9.75 -3.57 -18.69
N GLY A 209 8.68 -3.57 -19.46
CA GLY A 209 7.60 -4.55 -19.30
C GLY A 209 6.56 -4.24 -18.23
N ALA A 210 6.61 -3.07 -17.58
CA ALA A 210 5.50 -2.63 -16.75
C ALA A 210 4.21 -2.43 -17.60
N HIS A 211 3.09 -2.90 -17.08
CA HIS A 211 1.79 -2.73 -17.74
C HIS A 211 1.18 -1.39 -17.37
N VAL A 212 0.99 -0.52 -18.36
CA VAL A 212 0.47 0.85 -18.14
C VAL A 212 -0.99 0.89 -18.53
N ILE A 213 -1.83 1.38 -17.61
CA ILE A 213 -3.26 1.64 -17.83
C ILE A 213 -3.62 3.04 -17.37
N THR A 214 -4.70 3.62 -17.90
CA THR A 214 -5.26 4.86 -17.37
C THR A 214 -6.54 4.59 -16.59
N TYR A 215 -6.86 5.45 -15.63
CA TYR A 215 -8.14 5.38 -14.93
C TYR A 215 -9.32 5.64 -15.86
N GLU A 216 -9.11 6.50 -16.81
CA GLU A 216 -10.09 6.86 -17.82
C GLU A 216 -10.47 5.64 -18.66
N ASP A 217 -9.49 4.88 -19.18
CA ASP A 217 -9.74 3.64 -19.93
C ASP A 217 -10.36 2.57 -19.04
N LEU A 218 -9.86 2.41 -17.80
CA LEU A 218 -10.41 1.44 -16.84
C LEU A 218 -11.91 1.66 -16.59
N THR A 219 -12.38 2.90 -16.62
CA THR A 219 -13.80 3.21 -16.40
C THR A 219 -14.63 3.23 -17.68
N ALA A 220 -14.02 3.53 -18.82
CA ALA A 220 -14.70 3.56 -20.13
C ALA A 220 -14.81 2.14 -20.73
N GLU A 221 -13.73 1.36 -20.65
CA GLU A 221 -13.60 0.05 -21.27
C GLU A 221 -13.08 -1.00 -20.28
N PRO A 222 -13.80 -1.23 -19.16
CA PRO A 222 -13.32 -2.06 -18.06
C PRO A 222 -13.04 -3.51 -18.47
N GLU A 223 -13.82 -4.08 -19.38
CA GLU A 223 -13.59 -5.42 -19.90
C GLU A 223 -12.25 -5.51 -20.64
N GLN A 224 -12.01 -4.59 -21.57
CA GLN A 224 -10.79 -4.57 -22.37
C GLN A 224 -9.55 -4.40 -21.48
N VAL A 225 -9.60 -3.46 -20.54
CA VAL A 225 -8.48 -3.19 -19.62
C VAL A 225 -8.23 -4.40 -18.70
N THR A 226 -9.27 -5.02 -18.15
CA THR A 226 -9.10 -6.18 -17.28
C THR A 226 -8.64 -7.42 -18.06
N ARG A 227 -9.02 -7.58 -19.34
CA ARG A 227 -8.47 -8.64 -20.21
C ARG A 227 -6.96 -8.48 -20.42
N GLY A 228 -6.51 -7.26 -20.76
CA GLY A 228 -5.08 -6.96 -20.90
C GLY A 228 -4.29 -7.18 -19.61
N LEU A 229 -4.89 -6.84 -18.46
CA LEU A 229 -4.29 -7.13 -17.16
C LEU A 229 -4.17 -8.63 -16.88
N CYS A 230 -5.21 -9.42 -17.17
CA CYS A 230 -5.16 -10.88 -16.99
C CYS A 230 -4.12 -11.53 -17.90
N GLU A 231 -4.01 -11.09 -19.17
CA GLU A 231 -2.97 -11.53 -20.09
C GLU A 231 -1.57 -11.20 -19.52
N TYR A 232 -1.35 -9.97 -19.09
CA TYR A 232 -0.10 -9.56 -18.45
C TYR A 232 0.24 -10.37 -17.19
N LEU A 233 -0.77 -10.72 -16.39
CA LEU A 233 -0.62 -11.51 -15.18
C LEU A 233 -0.54 -13.02 -15.44
N GLY A 234 -0.76 -13.46 -16.67
CA GLY A 234 -0.71 -14.87 -17.06
C GLY A 234 -1.87 -15.70 -16.50
N VAL A 235 -3.05 -15.09 -16.32
CA VAL A 235 -4.26 -15.75 -15.84
C VAL A 235 -5.41 -15.62 -16.86
N PRO A 236 -6.32 -16.58 -16.97
CA PRO A 236 -7.51 -16.47 -17.81
C PRO A 236 -8.38 -15.30 -17.33
N TRP A 237 -8.97 -14.55 -18.24
CA TRP A 237 -9.92 -13.52 -17.85
C TRP A 237 -11.27 -14.09 -17.39
N GLU A 238 -11.86 -13.49 -16.37
CA GLU A 238 -13.16 -13.88 -15.81
C GLU A 238 -14.15 -12.70 -15.84
N SER A 239 -15.32 -12.89 -16.43
CA SER A 239 -16.35 -11.84 -16.50
C SER A 239 -16.83 -11.38 -15.11
N GLY A 240 -16.80 -12.28 -14.11
CA GLY A 240 -17.14 -11.98 -12.72
C GLY A 240 -16.27 -10.90 -12.08
N MET A 241 -15.11 -10.57 -12.67
CA MET A 241 -14.28 -9.45 -12.19
C MET A 241 -15.02 -8.12 -12.25
N LEU A 242 -15.92 -7.95 -13.22
CA LEU A 242 -16.65 -6.69 -13.42
C LEU A 242 -17.84 -6.56 -12.44
N ASP A 243 -18.29 -7.68 -11.84
CA ASP A 243 -19.35 -7.72 -10.83
C ASP A 243 -18.79 -7.68 -9.40
N TYR A 244 -17.80 -6.81 -9.19
CA TYR A 244 -17.08 -6.75 -7.91
C TYR A 244 -17.99 -6.49 -6.69
N GLY A 245 -19.16 -5.88 -6.90
CA GLY A 245 -20.13 -5.63 -5.83
C GLY A 245 -20.73 -6.87 -5.19
N THR A 246 -20.61 -8.05 -5.83
CA THR A 246 -21.09 -9.33 -5.33
C THR A 246 -20.03 -10.14 -4.57
N GLN A 247 -18.78 -9.63 -4.55
CA GLN A 247 -17.62 -10.32 -3.99
C GLN A 247 -17.22 -9.77 -2.61
N ASP A 248 -16.60 -10.60 -1.79
CA ASP A 248 -16.02 -10.16 -0.52
C ASP A 248 -14.63 -9.56 -0.75
N HIS A 249 -14.52 -8.26 -0.49
CA HIS A 249 -13.27 -7.52 -0.57
C HIS A 249 -12.64 -7.23 0.79
N GLY A 250 -13.14 -7.85 1.85
CA GLY A 250 -12.77 -7.58 3.22
C GLY A 250 -13.38 -6.27 3.76
N THR A 251 -12.97 -5.90 4.96
CA THR A 251 -13.52 -4.72 5.63
C THR A 251 -12.93 -3.43 5.06
N PHE A 252 -13.78 -2.57 4.52
CA PHE A 252 -13.39 -1.22 4.13
C PHE A 252 -13.25 -0.33 5.37
N ARG A 253 -12.06 0.15 5.64
CA ARG A 253 -11.73 1.04 6.76
C ARG A 253 -10.98 2.29 6.27
N PRO A 254 -11.13 3.43 6.94
CA PRO A 254 -10.31 4.61 6.66
C PRO A 254 -8.81 4.24 6.68
N LYS A 255 -8.04 4.79 5.74
CA LYS A 255 -6.58 4.55 5.56
C LYS A 255 -6.18 3.16 5.04
N LEU A 256 -7.13 2.26 4.76
CA LEU A 256 -6.86 0.96 4.12
C LEU A 256 -7.41 0.88 2.68
N GLY A 257 -7.58 1.99 2.03
CA GLY A 257 -8.12 2.18 0.69
C GLY A 257 -9.32 3.14 0.67
N ASP A 258 -9.81 3.44 -0.53
CA ASP A 258 -11.03 4.23 -0.70
C ASP A 258 -12.26 3.38 -0.36
N TRP A 259 -13.15 3.93 0.45
CA TRP A 259 -14.39 3.31 0.90
C TRP A 259 -15.59 4.21 0.63
N SER A 260 -15.44 5.07 -0.39
CA SER A 260 -16.50 5.94 -0.85
C SER A 260 -17.76 5.16 -1.25
N GLU A 261 -18.88 5.87 -1.31
CA GLU A 261 -20.14 5.27 -1.75
C GLU A 261 -20.06 4.76 -3.19
N GLU A 262 -19.24 5.42 -4.03
CA GLU A 262 -19.00 4.99 -5.39
C GLU A 262 -18.43 3.56 -5.44
N ILE A 263 -17.43 3.25 -4.62
CA ILE A 263 -16.85 1.89 -4.55
C ILE A 263 -17.85 0.91 -3.95
N ARG A 264 -18.58 1.30 -2.89
CA ARG A 264 -19.57 0.43 -2.24
C ARG A 264 -20.79 0.16 -3.10
N SER A 265 -21.07 0.99 -4.09
CA SER A 265 -22.17 0.78 -5.05
C SER A 265 -22.02 -0.52 -5.86
N GLY A 266 -20.81 -1.11 -5.90
CA GLY A 266 -20.53 -2.29 -6.70
C GLY A 266 -20.56 -2.03 -8.22
N ARG A 267 -20.58 -0.78 -8.65
CA ARG A 267 -20.69 -0.39 -10.07
C ARG A 267 -19.53 0.49 -10.48
N ILE A 268 -19.00 0.22 -11.66
CA ILE A 268 -18.00 1.08 -12.30
C ILE A 268 -18.69 2.35 -12.75
N GLN A 269 -18.20 3.49 -12.29
CA GLN A 269 -18.71 4.81 -12.67
C GLN A 269 -17.72 5.49 -13.62
N ALA A 270 -18.25 6.28 -14.55
CA ALA A 270 -17.42 7.04 -15.48
C ALA A 270 -16.44 7.96 -14.76
N ALA A 271 -15.23 8.08 -15.30
CA ALA A 271 -14.23 8.99 -14.78
C ALA A 271 -14.75 10.43 -14.78
N ARG A 272 -14.55 11.14 -13.66
CA ARG A 272 -14.72 12.59 -13.64
C ARG A 272 -13.57 13.20 -14.41
N GLN A 273 -13.89 13.96 -15.44
CA GLN A 273 -12.90 14.67 -16.23
C GLN A 273 -12.23 15.78 -15.43
N ALA A 274 -10.98 16.08 -15.76
CA ALA A 274 -10.32 17.27 -15.23
C ALA A 274 -11.05 18.54 -15.74
N ASP A 275 -11.02 19.60 -14.93
CA ASP A 275 -11.50 20.90 -15.36
C ASP A 275 -10.60 21.40 -16.52
N PRO A 276 -11.15 21.63 -17.72
CA PRO A 276 -10.37 22.10 -18.87
C PRO A 276 -9.72 23.48 -18.66
N GLY A 277 -10.23 24.27 -17.70
CA GLY A 277 -9.71 25.59 -17.37
C GLY A 277 -8.67 25.61 -16.25
N ALA A 278 -8.38 24.47 -15.64
CA ALA A 278 -7.43 24.39 -14.53
C ALA A 278 -5.99 24.31 -15.06
N GLU A 279 -5.23 25.38 -14.91
CA GLU A 279 -3.80 25.38 -15.24
C GLU A 279 -3.02 24.39 -14.36
N LEU A 280 -2.27 23.51 -15.00
CA LEU A 280 -1.30 22.63 -14.32
C LEU A 280 0.05 23.35 -14.15
N PRO A 281 0.75 23.14 -13.04
CA PRO A 281 2.15 23.51 -12.94
C PRO A 281 2.96 22.97 -14.13
N PRO A 282 3.95 23.73 -14.68
CA PRO A 282 4.63 23.37 -15.91
C PRO A 282 5.14 21.91 -15.94
N ARG A 283 5.76 21.46 -14.85
CA ARG A 283 6.28 20.09 -14.76
C ARG A 283 5.17 19.03 -14.79
N LEU A 284 4.03 19.28 -14.13
CA LEU A 284 2.87 18.38 -14.21
C LEU A 284 2.25 18.36 -15.61
N ALA A 285 2.23 19.50 -16.30
CA ALA A 285 1.76 19.59 -17.67
C ALA A 285 2.63 18.77 -18.63
N GLU A 286 3.97 18.83 -18.47
CA GLU A 286 4.91 18.00 -19.24
C GLU A 286 4.64 16.52 -19.05
N ILE A 287 4.50 16.08 -17.77
CA ILE A 287 4.23 14.68 -17.44
C ILE A 287 2.86 14.25 -17.98
N ALA A 288 1.81 15.07 -17.83
CA ALA A 288 0.49 14.79 -18.39
C ALA A 288 0.54 14.57 -19.89
N LYS A 289 1.26 15.42 -20.64
CA LYS A 289 1.50 15.24 -22.08
C LYS A 289 2.22 13.92 -22.39
N ALA A 290 3.26 13.58 -21.60
CA ALA A 290 3.99 12.32 -21.76
C ALA A 290 3.09 11.09 -21.53
N TRP A 291 2.02 11.26 -20.75
CA TRP A 291 1.00 10.22 -20.51
C TRP A 291 -0.15 10.25 -21.54
N GLY A 292 -0.12 11.17 -22.50
CA GLY A 292 -1.12 11.27 -23.56
C GLY A 292 -2.35 12.13 -23.19
N TYR A 293 -2.30 12.86 -22.07
CA TYR A 293 -3.40 13.75 -21.69
C TYR A 293 -3.31 15.12 -22.38
N PRO A 294 -4.46 15.70 -22.79
CA PRO A 294 -4.51 17.09 -23.23
C PRO A 294 -4.22 18.02 -22.03
N VAL A 295 -3.46 19.10 -22.27
CA VAL A 295 -3.08 20.14 -21.28
C VAL A 295 -3.13 21.49 -21.93
#